data_03355b9c48820372256d6294e4fbaab1
#
_entry.id   03355b9c48820372256d6294e4fbaab1
#
_cell.length_a   1.000
_cell.length_b   1.000
_cell.length_c   1.000
_cell.angle_alpha   90.00
_cell.angle_beta   90.00
_cell.angle_gamma   90.00
#
_symmetry.space_group_name_H-M   'P 1'
#
loop_
_entity.id
_entity.type
_entity.pdbx_description
1 polymer ?
#
loop_
_entity_poly.entity_id
_entity_poly.type
_entity_poly.pdbx_seq_one_letter_code
_entity_poly.pdbx_strand_id
1 'polypeptide(L)'
;MKLALAALALLTTVTAWAGAGDLHLQPCEDKKLKQPSKCGTYTVWENRAAKSGRTIDLNVRVLQATASNPKPDPVVVLLGGPGEAATAAAAWYGDDPGLADRDILLVDARGTGKSNGLHCPIPKDGPLQNYMPTLNLPVLQACRAVLEQHADLRYYLTTYAMDDLDDLRAALGYDKINLDAGSYGTRAALVYIRQHGAHVRSATLWGSTAFTQPIPLLFATDTERALQKVFRDCHAEPECRAAFPELEVDYESTVERIEKGPVRVTVKDPRNGKATDVNLEPDDFAESLRGMIYKPDAMRSIPLLVHKAAGGDYQAFADYQIGRNVEFNDAIADGMYFAVTCTEDIDRINPQQVHANGVGTFLADHRARPHMEGCKGWPCLLYTSPSPRDS
;
A
#
# COMPACT_ATOMS: atom_id res chain seq x y z
N MET A 1 -32.09 24.51 66.28
CA MET A 1 -32.18 24.47 64.80
C MET A 1 -30.77 24.63 64.25
N LYS A 2 -30.10 23.53 63.92
CA LYS A 2 -28.72 23.55 63.33
C LYS A 2 -28.85 23.25 61.85
N LEU A 3 -28.54 24.24 60.99
CA LEU A 3 -28.43 24.06 59.55
C LEU A 3 -27.07 23.41 59.24
N ALA A 4 -27.07 22.27 58.61
CA ALA A 4 -25.89 21.64 58.03
C ALA A 4 -25.77 22.08 56.54
N LEU A 5 -24.72 22.81 56.20
CA LEU A 5 -24.35 23.08 54.83
C LEU A 5 -23.63 21.86 54.27
N ALA A 6 -24.21 21.22 53.28
CA ALA A 6 -23.52 20.19 52.47
C ALA A 6 -22.77 20.88 51.34
N ALA A 7 -21.46 20.82 51.35
CA ALA A 7 -20.59 21.26 50.26
C ALA A 7 -20.55 20.19 49.15
N LEU A 8 -21.13 20.48 48.00
CA LEU A 8 -21.08 19.64 46.80
C LEU A 8 -19.72 19.89 46.08
N ALA A 9 -18.80 18.97 46.22
CA ALA A 9 -17.55 19.02 45.47
C ALA A 9 -17.81 18.57 44.02
N LEU A 10 -17.78 19.50 43.07
CA LEU A 10 -17.76 19.20 41.65
C LEU A 10 -16.36 18.64 41.29
N LEU A 11 -16.27 17.33 41.08
CA LEU A 11 -15.12 16.72 40.44
C LEU A 11 -15.18 17.05 38.92
N THR A 12 -14.47 18.08 38.52
CA THR A 12 -14.14 18.31 37.10
C THR A 12 -13.13 17.29 36.67
N THR A 13 -13.56 16.27 35.91
CA THR A 13 -12.62 15.38 35.19
C THR A 13 -11.97 16.21 34.08
N VAL A 14 -10.76 16.67 34.33
CA VAL A 14 -9.88 17.19 33.29
C VAL A 14 -9.45 16.01 32.44
N THR A 15 -10.08 15.82 31.29
CA THR A 15 -9.53 14.97 30.23
C THR A 15 -8.24 15.66 29.76
N ALA A 16 -7.10 15.15 30.23
CA ALA A 16 -5.81 15.54 29.67
C ALA A 16 -5.80 15.08 28.20
N TRP A 17 -5.78 16.05 27.31
CA TRP A 17 -5.52 15.79 25.89
C TRP A 17 -4.06 15.36 25.81
N ALA A 18 -3.80 14.16 25.28
CA ALA A 18 -2.44 13.70 25.01
C ALA A 18 -1.77 14.72 24.09
N GLY A 19 -0.64 15.26 24.51
CA GLY A 19 0.19 16.16 23.70
C GLY A 19 1.02 15.36 22.68
N ALA A 20 1.47 15.99 21.60
CA ALA A 20 2.41 15.34 20.70
C ALA A 20 3.69 14.95 21.46
N GLY A 21 4.21 13.74 21.18
CA GLY A 21 5.33 13.11 21.89
C GLY A 21 4.91 12.11 22.98
N ASP A 22 3.61 11.97 23.26
CA ASP A 22 3.15 11.00 24.24
C ASP A 22 3.24 9.57 23.69
N LEU A 23 4.00 8.72 24.39
CA LEU A 23 4.20 7.30 24.06
C LEU A 23 3.52 6.42 25.10
N HIS A 24 2.56 5.63 24.66
CA HIS A 24 1.82 4.70 25.50
C HIS A 24 1.94 3.28 24.95
N LEU A 25 2.83 2.46 25.53
CA LEU A 25 2.98 1.05 25.19
C LEU A 25 2.71 0.17 26.41
N GLN A 26 1.97 -0.91 26.19
CA GLN A 26 1.69 -1.92 27.20
C GLN A 26 1.84 -3.34 26.62
N PRO A 27 2.11 -4.36 27.42
CA PRO A 27 2.12 -5.75 26.94
C PRO A 27 0.81 -6.06 26.21
N CYS A 28 0.92 -6.75 25.08
CA CYS A 28 -0.24 -7.23 24.32
C CYS A 28 -0.01 -8.66 23.83
N GLU A 29 -1.10 -9.41 23.71
CA GLU A 29 -1.08 -10.78 23.23
C GLU A 29 -1.57 -10.86 21.80
N ASP A 30 -0.96 -11.74 21.02
CA ASP A 30 -1.45 -12.15 19.71
C ASP A 30 -1.45 -13.67 19.66
N LYS A 31 -2.64 -14.28 19.50
CA LYS A 31 -2.80 -15.75 19.48
C LYS A 31 -1.98 -16.43 18.35
N LYS A 32 -1.53 -15.67 17.37
CA LYS A 32 -0.73 -16.17 16.24
C LYS A 32 0.79 -16.08 16.48
N LEU A 33 1.21 -15.43 17.57
CA LEU A 33 2.62 -15.19 17.89
C LEU A 33 2.95 -15.71 19.27
N LYS A 34 4.11 -16.36 19.41
CA LYS A 34 4.70 -16.75 20.71
C LYS A 34 5.58 -15.65 21.27
N GLN A 35 6.13 -14.81 20.40
CA GLN A 35 7.03 -13.71 20.73
C GLN A 35 6.31 -12.66 21.59
N PRO A 36 6.88 -12.24 22.74
CA PRO A 36 6.32 -11.19 23.56
C PRO A 36 6.18 -9.89 22.79
N SER A 37 5.08 -9.18 22.97
CA SER A 37 4.78 -7.96 22.24
C SER A 37 4.36 -6.83 23.18
N LYS A 38 4.67 -5.59 22.78
CA LYS A 38 4.08 -4.38 23.33
C LYS A 38 3.32 -3.65 22.24
N CYS A 39 2.11 -3.20 22.56
CA CYS A 39 1.24 -2.46 21.65
C CYS A 39 0.82 -1.13 22.27
N GLY A 40 0.53 -0.16 21.42
CA GLY A 40 0.01 1.12 21.90
C GLY A 40 0.12 2.20 20.83
N THR A 41 0.28 3.43 21.29
CA THR A 41 0.26 4.61 20.42
C THR A 41 1.41 5.55 20.73
N TYR A 42 1.81 6.30 19.71
CA TYR A 42 2.67 7.46 19.79
C TYR A 42 2.00 8.64 19.11
N THR A 43 1.76 9.74 19.83
CA THR A 43 1.02 10.89 19.33
C THR A 43 1.93 11.87 18.60
N VAL A 44 1.56 12.26 17.37
CA VAL A 44 2.28 13.24 16.55
C VAL A 44 1.37 14.36 16.08
N TRP A 45 1.91 15.53 15.76
CA TRP A 45 1.13 16.58 15.09
C TRP A 45 0.81 16.18 13.65
N GLU A 46 -0.45 16.33 13.21
CA GLU A 46 -0.79 16.21 11.78
C GLU A 46 -0.01 17.23 10.96
N ASN A 47 -0.10 18.51 11.34
CA ASN A 47 0.76 19.57 10.81
C ASN A 47 2.01 19.76 11.70
N ARG A 48 3.09 19.07 11.36
CA ARG A 48 4.35 19.09 12.11
C ARG A 48 4.98 20.48 12.20
N ALA A 49 4.80 21.30 11.15
CA ALA A 49 5.38 22.65 11.11
C ALA A 49 4.66 23.62 12.05
N ALA A 50 3.34 23.55 12.09
CA ALA A 50 2.51 24.42 12.96
C ALA A 50 2.60 23.99 14.44
N LYS A 51 2.85 22.72 14.75
CA LYS A 51 2.85 22.13 16.10
C LYS A 51 1.60 22.54 16.90
N SER A 52 0.47 22.56 16.22
CA SER A 52 -0.85 22.94 16.79
C SER A 52 -1.97 22.34 15.94
N GLY A 53 -3.18 22.26 16.50
CA GLY A 53 -4.36 21.72 15.84
C GLY A 53 -4.50 20.22 16.04
N ARG A 54 -4.73 19.48 14.95
CA ARG A 54 -5.00 18.04 15.00
C ARG A 54 -3.74 17.22 15.27
N THR A 55 -3.89 16.15 16.05
CA THR A 55 -2.87 15.15 16.30
C THR A 55 -3.28 13.81 15.66
N ILE A 56 -2.31 12.93 15.45
CA ILE A 56 -2.47 11.57 14.98
C ILE A 56 -1.83 10.64 16.01
N ASP A 57 -2.56 9.63 16.45
CA ASP A 57 -2.02 8.56 17.28
C ASP A 57 -1.52 7.45 16.35
N LEU A 58 -0.20 7.36 16.21
CA LEU A 58 0.44 6.28 15.43
C LEU A 58 0.27 4.97 16.17
N ASN A 59 -0.28 3.96 15.51
CA ASN A 59 -0.39 2.61 16.05
C ASN A 59 0.97 1.92 15.98
N VAL A 60 1.46 1.49 17.13
CA VAL A 60 2.80 0.92 17.30
C VAL A 60 2.70 -0.48 17.87
N ARG A 61 3.48 -1.40 17.30
CA ARG A 61 3.72 -2.72 17.85
C ARG A 61 5.23 -3.01 17.88
N VAL A 62 5.72 -3.42 19.04
CA VAL A 62 7.09 -3.87 19.22
C VAL A 62 7.05 -5.37 19.52
N LEU A 63 7.57 -6.20 18.60
CA LEU A 63 7.84 -7.60 18.87
C LEU A 63 9.20 -7.66 19.56
N GLN A 64 9.22 -8.12 20.81
CA GLN A 64 10.42 -8.04 21.65
C GLN A 64 11.42 -9.15 21.29
N ALA A 65 12.70 -8.84 21.29
CA ALA A 65 13.77 -9.82 21.12
C ALA A 65 13.63 -10.98 22.13
N THR A 66 13.90 -12.20 21.66
CA THR A 66 13.82 -13.42 22.47
C THR A 66 15.17 -14.02 22.82
N ALA A 67 16.25 -13.52 22.18
CA ALA A 67 17.61 -13.94 22.52
C ALA A 67 18.02 -13.48 23.92
N SER A 68 18.90 -14.23 24.59
CA SER A 68 19.40 -13.91 25.93
C SER A 68 20.24 -12.63 26.00
N ASN A 69 20.80 -12.20 24.88
CA ASN A 69 21.59 -10.96 24.77
C ASN A 69 21.10 -10.15 23.55
N PRO A 70 19.98 -9.43 23.68
CA PRO A 70 19.40 -8.67 22.57
C PRO A 70 20.31 -7.51 22.16
N LYS A 71 20.32 -7.22 20.84
CA LYS A 71 21.03 -6.08 20.27
C LYS A 71 20.18 -4.81 20.43
N PRO A 72 20.82 -3.64 20.59
CA PRO A 72 20.12 -2.39 20.89
C PRO A 72 19.46 -1.73 19.66
N ASP A 73 19.70 -2.25 18.46
CA ASP A 73 19.29 -1.69 17.20
C ASP A 73 18.15 -2.52 16.59
N PRO A 74 16.89 -2.10 16.69
CA PRO A 74 15.73 -2.85 16.22
C PRO A 74 15.68 -2.95 14.69
N VAL A 75 14.89 -3.89 14.19
CA VAL A 75 14.45 -3.91 12.78
C VAL A 75 13.15 -3.13 12.68
N VAL A 76 13.10 -2.16 11.78
CA VAL A 76 11.89 -1.39 11.45
C VAL A 76 11.36 -1.84 10.10
N VAL A 77 10.10 -2.24 10.06
CA VAL A 77 9.46 -2.76 8.85
C VAL A 77 8.74 -1.62 8.12
N LEU A 78 9.07 -1.43 6.85
CA LEU A 78 8.43 -0.47 5.95
C LEU A 78 7.75 -1.23 4.79
N LEU A 79 6.43 -1.26 4.81
CA LEU A 79 5.63 -1.99 3.83
C LEU A 79 5.34 -1.17 2.56
N GLY A 80 4.67 -1.80 1.64
CA GLY A 80 4.35 -1.30 0.32
C GLY A 80 3.08 -0.45 0.22
N GLY A 81 2.51 -0.49 -0.94
CA GLY A 81 1.34 0.28 -1.33
C GLY A 81 1.73 1.48 -2.20
N PRO A 82 1.81 2.73 -1.68
CA PRO A 82 1.61 3.16 -0.28
C PRO A 82 0.24 2.79 0.28
N GLY A 83 0.12 2.77 1.61
CA GLY A 83 -1.17 2.56 2.27
C GLY A 83 -1.30 1.26 3.07
N GLU A 84 -0.32 0.34 3.04
CA GLU A 84 -0.32 -0.85 3.87
C GLU A 84 0.02 -0.53 5.34
N ALA A 85 -0.67 -1.22 6.26
CA ALA A 85 -0.44 -1.12 7.69
C ALA A 85 0.70 -2.07 8.11
N ALA A 86 1.80 -1.55 8.65
CA ALA A 86 2.94 -2.38 9.05
C ALA A 86 2.59 -3.38 10.15
N THR A 87 1.68 -3.03 11.06
CA THR A 87 1.26 -3.93 12.15
C THR A 87 0.53 -5.18 11.64
N ALA A 88 -0.02 -5.18 10.42
CA ALA A 88 -0.62 -6.35 9.78
C ALA A 88 0.43 -7.42 9.42
N ALA A 89 1.69 -7.05 9.25
CA ALA A 89 2.78 -7.98 8.94
C ALA A 89 3.36 -8.69 10.18
N ALA A 90 2.82 -8.47 11.37
CA ALA A 90 3.35 -9.03 12.60
C ALA A 90 3.56 -10.57 12.54
N ALA A 91 2.65 -11.30 11.88
CA ALA A 91 2.76 -12.75 11.74
C ALA A 91 3.87 -13.21 10.76
N TRP A 92 4.34 -12.31 9.87
CA TRP A 92 5.44 -12.63 8.94
C TRP A 92 6.82 -12.46 9.58
N TYR A 93 6.92 -11.50 10.52
CA TYR A 93 8.17 -11.16 11.20
C TYR A 93 8.30 -11.81 12.56
N GLY A 94 7.16 -12.13 13.20
CA GLY A 94 7.15 -12.77 14.52
C GLY A 94 7.61 -14.22 14.45
N ASP A 95 8.25 -14.66 15.53
CA ASP A 95 8.81 -16.02 15.69
C ASP A 95 9.89 -16.39 14.64
N ASP A 96 10.43 -15.42 13.89
CA ASP A 96 11.55 -15.64 12.98
C ASP A 96 12.86 -15.80 13.79
N PRO A 97 13.51 -16.98 13.76
CA PRO A 97 14.76 -17.20 14.49
C PRO A 97 15.91 -16.31 13.97
N GLY A 98 15.87 -15.86 12.73
CA GLY A 98 16.85 -14.94 12.15
C GLY A 98 16.79 -13.54 12.75
N LEU A 99 15.65 -13.17 13.35
CA LEU A 99 15.40 -11.87 13.97
C LEU A 99 15.30 -11.92 15.50
N ALA A 100 15.54 -13.09 16.11
CA ALA A 100 15.38 -13.32 17.55
C ALA A 100 16.25 -12.41 18.45
N ASP A 101 17.36 -11.87 17.92
CA ASP A 101 18.31 -11.04 18.67
C ASP A 101 18.00 -9.54 18.64
N ARG A 102 16.87 -9.11 18.01
CA ARG A 102 16.44 -7.71 17.92
C ARG A 102 14.96 -7.53 18.15
N ASP A 103 14.59 -6.39 18.68
CA ASP A 103 13.21 -5.94 18.62
C ASP A 103 12.81 -5.70 17.15
N ILE A 104 11.54 -5.97 16.83
CA ILE A 104 10.96 -5.66 15.53
C ILE A 104 9.90 -4.58 15.75
N LEU A 105 10.11 -3.43 15.14
CA LEU A 105 9.23 -2.27 15.25
C LEU A 105 8.30 -2.20 14.05
N LEU A 106 7.02 -2.37 14.29
CA LEU A 106 5.93 -2.26 13.33
C LEU A 106 5.13 -1.00 13.66
N VAL A 107 5.14 -0.03 12.76
CA VAL A 107 4.44 1.25 12.93
C VAL A 107 3.53 1.45 11.74
N ASP A 108 2.23 1.53 11.98
CA ASP A 108 1.34 2.01 10.94
C ASP A 108 1.69 3.47 10.66
N ALA A 109 2.17 3.77 9.46
CA ALA A 109 2.46 5.14 9.07
C ALA A 109 1.19 6.00 9.13
N ARG A 110 1.34 7.32 9.32
CA ARG A 110 0.17 8.24 9.26
C ARG A 110 -0.71 7.94 8.05
N GLY A 111 -2.01 7.87 8.24
CA GLY A 111 -2.98 7.54 7.19
C GLY A 111 -3.11 6.07 6.86
N THR A 112 -2.41 5.16 7.55
CA THR A 112 -2.54 3.72 7.34
C THR A 112 -3.08 3.01 8.59
N GLY A 113 -3.67 1.84 8.41
CA GLY A 113 -4.12 0.98 9.50
C GLY A 113 -4.91 1.73 10.59
N LYS A 114 -4.40 1.71 11.83
CA LYS A 114 -5.01 2.40 12.97
C LYS A 114 -4.41 3.80 13.23
N SER A 115 -3.50 4.27 12.41
CA SER A 115 -2.89 5.60 12.49
C SER A 115 -3.66 6.64 11.68
N ASN A 116 -4.91 6.91 12.06
CA ASN A 116 -5.87 7.70 11.29
C ASN A 116 -6.02 7.18 9.85
N GLY A 117 -6.29 5.86 9.68
CA GLY A 117 -6.36 5.19 8.39
C GLY A 117 -7.31 5.85 7.40
N LEU A 118 -6.79 6.28 6.26
CA LEU A 118 -7.52 6.98 5.21
C LEU A 118 -8.10 5.96 4.21
N HIS A 119 -8.97 5.09 4.69
CA HIS A 119 -9.59 4.05 3.87
C HIS A 119 -10.79 4.55 3.10
N CYS A 120 -10.93 4.09 1.84
CA CYS A 120 -12.06 4.33 0.96
C CYS A 120 -12.70 3.00 0.53
N PRO A 121 -13.23 2.20 1.47
CA PRO A 121 -13.67 0.86 1.14
C PRO A 121 -14.87 0.89 0.20
N ILE A 122 -14.88 0.00 -0.77
CA ILE A 122 -16.06 -0.32 -1.57
C ILE A 122 -17.08 -0.97 -0.63
N PRO A 123 -18.37 -0.52 -0.63
CA PRO A 123 -19.39 -1.11 0.24
C PRO A 123 -19.52 -2.62 0.04
N LYS A 124 -19.44 -3.39 1.15
CA LYS A 124 -19.44 -4.88 1.12
C LYS A 124 -20.74 -5.49 0.61
N ASP A 125 -21.85 -4.77 0.70
CA ASP A 125 -23.17 -5.12 0.20
C ASP A 125 -23.43 -4.61 -1.23
N GLY A 126 -22.48 -3.84 -1.81
CA GLY A 126 -22.59 -3.30 -3.15
C GLY A 126 -22.40 -4.35 -4.26
N PRO A 127 -22.70 -3.97 -5.52
CA PRO A 127 -22.49 -4.84 -6.68
C PRO A 127 -21.04 -5.33 -6.79
N LEU A 128 -20.86 -6.61 -7.13
CA LEU A 128 -19.52 -7.20 -7.32
C LEU A 128 -18.73 -6.49 -8.42
N GLN A 129 -19.40 -5.96 -9.44
CA GLN A 129 -18.78 -5.17 -10.51
C GLN A 129 -17.95 -4.00 -9.98
N ASN A 130 -18.29 -3.42 -8.83
CA ASN A 130 -17.52 -2.34 -8.23
C ASN A 130 -16.09 -2.74 -7.81
N TYR A 131 -15.84 -4.04 -7.68
CA TYR A 131 -14.53 -4.61 -7.37
C TYR A 131 -13.72 -4.98 -8.62
N MET A 132 -14.26 -4.81 -9.83
CA MET A 132 -13.49 -5.07 -11.06
C MET A 132 -12.38 -4.04 -11.26
N PRO A 133 -12.64 -2.72 -11.24
CA PRO A 133 -11.59 -1.75 -11.41
C PRO A 133 -10.58 -1.77 -10.26
N THR A 134 -9.29 -1.73 -10.58
CA THR A 134 -8.23 -1.57 -9.56
C THR A 134 -8.35 -0.22 -8.84
N LEU A 135 -8.80 0.82 -9.54
CA LEU A 135 -9.12 2.14 -8.99
C LEU A 135 -10.57 2.47 -9.30
N ASN A 136 -11.45 2.34 -8.31
CA ASN A 136 -12.85 2.75 -8.45
C ASN A 136 -12.97 4.28 -8.27
N LEU A 137 -12.81 5.04 -9.37
CA LEU A 137 -12.76 6.51 -9.34
C LEU A 137 -14.01 7.14 -8.69
N PRO A 138 -15.25 6.70 -8.99
CA PRO A 138 -16.43 7.23 -8.30
C PRO A 138 -16.38 7.06 -6.78
N VAL A 139 -15.95 5.90 -6.29
CA VAL A 139 -15.79 5.64 -4.84
C VAL A 139 -14.72 6.55 -4.25
N LEU A 140 -13.57 6.67 -4.91
CA LEU A 140 -12.45 7.50 -4.46
C LEU A 140 -12.82 8.99 -4.40
N GLN A 141 -13.53 9.51 -5.40
CA GLN A 141 -13.98 10.91 -5.43
C GLN A 141 -14.98 11.21 -4.31
N ALA A 142 -15.95 10.31 -4.06
CA ALA A 142 -16.90 10.45 -2.97
C ALA A 142 -16.22 10.35 -1.60
N CYS A 143 -15.28 9.43 -1.45
CA CYS A 143 -14.54 9.20 -0.22
C CYS A 143 -13.67 10.39 0.18
N ARG A 144 -13.01 11.06 -0.77
CA ARG A 144 -12.16 12.23 -0.49
C ARG A 144 -12.87 13.27 0.37
N ALA A 145 -14.10 13.63 0.02
CA ALA A 145 -14.88 14.61 0.77
C ALA A 145 -15.18 14.17 2.22
N VAL A 146 -15.24 12.86 2.47
CA VAL A 146 -15.40 12.29 3.82
C VAL A 146 -14.06 12.35 4.57
N LEU A 147 -12.95 12.00 3.92
CA LEU A 147 -11.63 12.04 4.55
C LEU A 147 -11.23 13.45 4.97
N GLU A 148 -11.52 14.47 4.16
CA GLU A 148 -11.20 15.88 4.43
C GLU A 148 -11.92 16.44 5.69
N GLN A 149 -12.97 15.77 6.19
CA GLN A 149 -13.62 16.14 7.44
C GLN A 149 -12.77 15.85 8.69
N HIS A 150 -11.88 14.84 8.61
CA HIS A 150 -11.07 14.39 9.75
C HIS A 150 -9.58 14.30 9.47
N ALA A 151 -9.13 14.67 8.26
CA ALA A 151 -7.75 14.70 7.86
C ALA A 151 -7.45 15.91 6.96
N ASP A 152 -6.28 16.50 7.10
CA ASP A 152 -5.74 17.39 6.07
C ASP A 152 -4.80 16.57 5.18
N LEU A 153 -5.32 16.13 4.04
CA LEU A 153 -4.65 15.18 3.14
C LEU A 153 -3.28 15.66 2.66
N ARG A 154 -2.98 16.97 2.75
CA ARG A 154 -1.69 17.55 2.42
C ARG A 154 -0.56 17.10 3.32
N TYR A 155 -0.85 16.61 4.52
CA TYR A 155 0.16 16.19 5.50
C TYR A 155 0.39 14.68 5.55
N TYR A 156 -0.20 13.92 4.61
CA TYR A 156 -0.06 12.46 4.55
C TYR A 156 0.94 12.07 3.45
N LEU A 157 2.20 12.49 3.62
CA LEU A 157 3.30 12.30 2.67
C LEU A 157 4.41 11.45 3.27
N THR A 158 5.24 10.86 2.40
CA THR A 158 6.38 10.01 2.79
C THR A 158 7.33 10.74 3.73
N THR A 159 7.65 12.02 3.48
CA THR A 159 8.56 12.82 4.30
C THR A 159 8.07 12.98 5.74
N TYR A 160 6.77 13.29 5.91
CA TYR A 160 6.16 13.42 7.25
C TYR A 160 6.11 12.09 7.98
N ALA A 161 5.78 10.99 7.27
CA ALA A 161 5.77 9.66 7.86
C ALA A 161 7.16 9.22 8.35
N MET A 162 8.22 9.61 7.66
CA MET A 162 9.59 9.28 8.05
C MET A 162 10.09 10.18 9.21
N ASP A 163 9.66 11.43 9.28
CA ASP A 163 9.90 12.28 10.45
C ASP A 163 9.18 11.74 11.70
N ASP A 164 7.93 11.24 11.56
CA ASP A 164 7.20 10.60 12.65
C ASP A 164 7.91 9.35 13.17
N LEU A 165 8.44 8.55 12.25
CA LEU A 165 9.20 7.34 12.59
C LEU A 165 10.46 7.67 13.38
N ASP A 166 11.18 8.76 13.03
CA ASP A 166 12.38 9.16 13.77
C ASP A 166 12.06 9.70 15.16
N ASP A 167 10.98 10.47 15.30
CA ASP A 167 10.49 10.91 16.61
C ASP A 167 10.14 9.70 17.50
N LEU A 168 9.44 8.71 16.96
CA LEU A 168 9.11 7.48 17.68
C LEU A 168 10.37 6.69 18.05
N ARG A 169 11.34 6.56 17.13
CA ARG A 169 12.65 5.92 17.42
C ARG A 169 13.30 6.56 18.64
N ALA A 170 13.35 7.89 18.66
CA ALA A 170 13.93 8.65 19.77
C ALA A 170 13.13 8.45 21.07
N ALA A 171 11.80 8.48 21.02
CA ALA A 171 10.93 8.25 22.19
C ALA A 171 11.08 6.83 22.76
N LEU A 172 11.36 5.82 21.92
CA LEU A 172 11.65 4.45 22.33
C LEU A 172 13.09 4.26 22.85
N GLY A 173 13.96 5.27 22.71
CA GLY A 173 15.35 5.24 23.17
C GLY A 173 16.33 4.49 22.25
N TYR A 174 15.95 4.20 20.99
CA TYR A 174 16.86 3.57 20.04
C TYR A 174 17.80 4.60 19.41
N ASP A 175 19.12 4.38 19.49
CA ASP A 175 20.13 5.24 18.84
C ASP A 175 20.10 5.01 17.32
N LYS A 176 20.14 3.74 16.89
CA LYS A 176 20.12 3.35 15.48
C LYS A 176 19.10 2.26 15.21
N ILE A 177 18.64 2.22 13.97
CA ILE A 177 17.67 1.22 13.48
C ILE A 177 18.20 0.50 12.23
N ASN A 178 17.65 -0.67 11.96
CA ASN A 178 17.83 -1.40 10.72
C ASN A 178 16.51 -1.33 9.94
N LEU A 179 16.54 -0.83 8.72
CA LEU A 179 15.37 -0.75 7.87
C LEU A 179 15.21 -2.04 7.08
N ASP A 180 14.03 -2.67 7.16
CA ASP A 180 13.62 -3.75 6.26
C ASP A 180 12.41 -3.27 5.45
N ALA A 181 12.61 -3.06 4.15
CA ALA A 181 11.72 -2.30 3.33
C ALA A 181 11.37 -3.01 2.03
N GLY A 182 10.06 -3.08 1.72
CA GLY A 182 9.55 -3.70 0.51
C GLY A 182 8.76 -2.75 -0.38
N SER A 183 8.89 -2.88 -1.72
CA SER A 183 8.08 -2.11 -2.68
C SER A 183 8.14 -0.60 -2.41
N TYR A 184 7.00 0.10 -2.25
CA TYR A 184 6.98 1.52 -1.85
C TYR A 184 7.76 1.78 -0.54
N GLY A 185 7.77 0.83 0.41
CA GLY A 185 8.57 0.95 1.63
C GLY A 185 10.06 1.22 1.37
N THR A 186 10.59 0.77 0.22
CA THR A 186 11.99 1.07 -0.15
C THR A 186 12.19 2.55 -0.46
N ARG A 187 11.20 3.21 -1.07
CA ARG A 187 11.19 4.67 -1.25
C ARG A 187 11.14 5.37 0.11
N ALA A 188 10.27 4.93 1.01
CA ALA A 188 10.19 5.46 2.37
C ALA A 188 11.53 5.30 3.10
N ALA A 189 12.19 4.13 2.98
CA ALA A 189 13.52 3.91 3.54
C ALA A 189 14.59 4.87 2.97
N LEU A 190 14.58 5.12 1.67
CA LEU A 190 15.49 6.08 1.04
C LEU A 190 15.23 7.52 1.51
N VAL A 191 13.97 7.90 1.71
CA VAL A 191 13.61 9.20 2.31
C VAL A 191 14.10 9.28 3.75
N TYR A 192 13.88 8.23 4.56
CA TYR A 192 14.40 8.17 5.93
C TYR A 192 15.92 8.30 5.97
N ILE A 193 16.64 7.56 5.12
CA ILE A 193 18.11 7.65 5.02
C ILE A 193 18.56 9.07 4.66
N ARG A 194 17.85 9.74 3.74
CA ARG A 194 18.15 11.13 3.37
C ARG A 194 17.93 12.11 4.52
N GLN A 195 16.85 11.96 5.29
CA GLN A 195 16.48 12.86 6.38
C GLN A 195 17.21 12.55 7.70
N HIS A 196 17.36 11.25 8.02
CA HIS A 196 17.79 10.74 9.32
C HIS A 196 18.90 9.68 9.22
N GLY A 197 19.76 9.75 8.19
CA GLY A 197 20.77 8.72 7.89
C GLY A 197 21.75 8.44 9.04
N ALA A 198 21.99 9.41 9.94
CA ALA A 198 22.81 9.21 11.13
C ALA A 198 22.25 8.13 12.08
N HIS A 199 20.93 7.90 12.05
CA HIS A 199 20.22 6.92 12.87
C HIS A 199 20.05 5.56 12.18
N VAL A 200 20.56 5.39 10.96
CA VAL A 200 20.49 4.11 10.24
C VAL A 200 21.76 3.31 10.45
N ARG A 201 21.62 2.05 10.87
CA ARG A 201 22.71 1.09 10.91
C ARG A 201 22.82 0.31 9.60
N SER A 202 21.71 -0.20 9.11
CA SER A 202 21.64 -0.93 7.85
C SER A 202 20.26 -0.78 7.21
N ALA A 203 20.18 -1.05 5.90
CA ALA A 203 18.92 -1.10 5.18
C ALA A 203 18.91 -2.28 4.22
N THR A 204 17.84 -3.08 4.26
CA THR A 204 17.52 -4.13 3.31
C THR A 204 16.37 -3.65 2.45
N LEU A 205 16.59 -3.57 1.13
CA LEU A 205 15.61 -3.04 0.17
C LEU A 205 15.29 -4.14 -0.86
N TRP A 206 14.04 -4.58 -0.86
CA TRP A 206 13.59 -5.62 -1.80
C TRP A 206 12.42 -5.13 -2.66
N GLY A 207 12.50 -5.39 -3.98
CA GLY A 207 11.57 -4.79 -4.93
C GLY A 207 11.67 -3.26 -4.97
N SER A 208 12.90 -2.75 -5.11
CA SER A 208 13.23 -1.34 -4.93
C SER A 208 12.52 -0.41 -5.90
N THR A 209 11.96 0.69 -5.36
CA THR A 209 11.32 1.77 -6.11
C THR A 209 12.06 3.08 -5.87
N ALA A 210 12.77 3.56 -6.90
CA ALA A 210 13.52 4.81 -6.78
C ALA A 210 12.59 6.03 -6.75
N PHE A 211 12.90 7.02 -5.92
CA PHE A 211 12.15 8.28 -5.87
C PHE A 211 12.20 9.05 -7.20
N THR A 212 13.26 8.87 -7.98
CA THR A 212 13.43 9.47 -9.30
C THR A 212 12.51 8.90 -10.37
N GLN A 213 11.90 7.74 -10.12
CA GLN A 213 10.97 7.08 -11.04
C GLN A 213 9.53 7.29 -10.56
N PRO A 214 8.77 8.21 -11.18
CA PRO A 214 7.39 8.46 -10.77
C PRO A 214 6.50 7.25 -11.09
N ILE A 215 5.70 6.85 -10.11
CA ILE A 215 4.73 5.75 -10.23
C ILE A 215 3.41 6.30 -10.77
N PRO A 216 2.77 5.65 -11.78
CA PRO A 216 3.09 4.35 -12.38
C PRO A 216 3.73 4.45 -13.78
N LEU A 217 4.49 5.49 -14.10
CA LEU A 217 4.95 5.81 -15.45
C LEU A 217 5.58 4.62 -16.19
N LEU A 218 6.47 3.88 -15.52
CA LEU A 218 7.22 2.78 -16.16
C LEU A 218 6.52 1.41 -16.04
N PHE A 219 5.33 1.34 -15.44
CA PHE A 219 4.65 0.05 -15.24
C PHE A 219 4.36 -0.65 -16.57
N ALA A 220 3.99 0.10 -17.61
CA ALA A 220 3.69 -0.48 -18.92
C ALA A 220 4.91 -1.19 -19.52
N THR A 221 6.04 -0.50 -19.63
CA THR A 221 7.27 -1.06 -20.21
C THR A 221 7.88 -2.15 -19.34
N ASP A 222 7.83 -2.01 -18.01
CA ASP A 222 8.42 -2.99 -17.09
C ASP A 222 7.63 -4.29 -17.05
N THR A 223 6.30 -4.23 -17.05
CA THR A 223 5.45 -5.42 -17.07
C THR A 223 5.46 -6.11 -18.42
N GLU A 224 5.52 -5.36 -19.53
CA GLU A 224 5.71 -5.95 -20.85
C GLU A 224 7.03 -6.74 -20.91
N ARG A 225 8.13 -6.13 -20.45
CA ARG A 225 9.43 -6.81 -20.41
C ARG A 225 9.38 -8.09 -19.56
N ALA A 226 8.66 -8.08 -18.45
CA ALA A 226 8.48 -9.25 -17.59
C ALA A 226 7.61 -10.33 -18.29
N LEU A 227 6.52 -9.93 -18.96
CA LEU A 227 5.69 -10.86 -19.74
C LEU A 227 6.48 -11.53 -20.86
N GLN A 228 7.25 -10.74 -21.62
CA GLN A 228 8.12 -11.27 -22.67
C GLN A 228 9.17 -12.25 -22.12
N LYS A 229 9.60 -12.06 -20.87
CA LYS A 229 10.46 -13.06 -20.21
C LYS A 229 9.70 -14.36 -19.95
N VAL A 230 8.45 -14.31 -19.50
CA VAL A 230 7.60 -15.51 -19.30
C VAL A 230 7.48 -16.30 -20.61
N PHE A 231 7.27 -15.62 -21.73
CA PHE A 231 7.16 -16.27 -23.05
C PHE A 231 8.49 -16.92 -23.46
N ARG A 232 9.61 -16.20 -23.31
CA ARG A 232 10.93 -16.79 -23.60
C ARG A 232 11.23 -18.01 -22.72
N ASP A 233 10.88 -17.96 -21.42
CA ASP A 233 11.08 -19.09 -20.51
C ASP A 233 10.22 -20.29 -20.93
N CYS A 234 8.96 -20.05 -21.36
CA CYS A 234 8.09 -21.11 -21.91
C CYS A 234 8.67 -21.73 -23.18
N HIS A 235 9.20 -20.93 -24.11
CA HIS A 235 9.83 -21.46 -25.32
C HIS A 235 11.13 -22.23 -25.04
N ALA A 236 11.85 -21.86 -23.99
CA ALA A 236 13.05 -22.59 -23.58
C ALA A 236 12.74 -23.97 -22.99
N GLU A 237 11.55 -24.11 -22.36
CA GLU A 237 11.10 -25.35 -21.75
C GLU A 237 10.38 -26.25 -22.79
N PRO A 238 10.89 -27.46 -23.11
CA PRO A 238 10.34 -28.29 -24.18
C PRO A 238 8.84 -28.62 -24.03
N GLU A 239 8.38 -28.91 -22.81
CA GLU A 239 6.97 -29.25 -22.55
C GLU A 239 6.06 -28.02 -22.74
N CYS A 240 6.47 -26.85 -22.26
CA CYS A 240 5.71 -25.62 -22.43
C CYS A 240 5.62 -25.21 -23.90
N ARG A 241 6.74 -25.25 -24.63
CA ARG A 241 6.79 -24.96 -26.06
C ARG A 241 5.91 -25.90 -26.87
N ALA A 242 5.88 -27.19 -26.51
CA ALA A 242 5.02 -28.17 -27.19
C ALA A 242 3.53 -27.96 -26.89
N ALA A 243 3.19 -27.52 -25.68
CA ALA A 243 1.82 -27.24 -25.27
C ALA A 243 1.28 -25.91 -25.85
N PHE A 244 2.15 -24.90 -26.04
CA PHE A 244 1.78 -23.56 -26.49
C PHE A 244 2.70 -23.09 -27.64
N PRO A 245 2.63 -23.74 -28.83
CA PRO A 245 3.57 -23.46 -29.92
C PRO A 245 3.38 -22.07 -30.56
N GLU A 246 2.20 -21.48 -30.40
CA GLU A 246 1.81 -20.17 -30.98
C GLU A 246 1.47 -19.15 -29.88
N LEU A 247 2.21 -19.17 -28.74
CA LEU A 247 1.89 -18.40 -27.55
C LEU A 247 1.78 -16.89 -27.80
N GLU A 248 2.63 -16.32 -28.65
CA GLU A 248 2.60 -14.90 -29.04
C GLU A 248 1.35 -14.57 -29.86
N VAL A 249 0.94 -15.47 -30.78
CA VAL A 249 -0.28 -15.29 -31.57
C VAL A 249 -1.52 -15.40 -30.68
N ASP A 250 -1.53 -16.33 -29.76
CA ASP A 250 -2.59 -16.44 -28.74
C ASP A 250 -2.68 -15.17 -27.90
N TYR A 251 -1.53 -14.62 -27.49
CA TYR A 251 -1.49 -13.38 -26.73
C TYR A 251 -2.02 -12.18 -27.54
N GLU A 252 -1.56 -12.00 -28.77
CA GLU A 252 -2.04 -10.93 -29.64
C GLU A 252 -3.56 -11.04 -29.87
N SER A 253 -4.07 -12.25 -30.14
CA SER A 253 -5.49 -12.51 -30.30
C SER A 253 -6.29 -12.22 -29.03
N THR A 254 -5.73 -12.51 -27.86
CA THR A 254 -6.34 -12.23 -26.55
C THR A 254 -6.48 -10.71 -26.35
N VAL A 255 -5.40 -9.95 -26.54
CA VAL A 255 -5.40 -8.49 -26.40
C VAL A 255 -6.35 -7.86 -27.42
N GLU A 256 -6.26 -8.24 -28.70
CA GLU A 256 -7.12 -7.71 -29.77
C GLU A 256 -8.61 -7.96 -29.50
N ARG A 257 -8.95 -9.09 -28.89
CA ARG A 257 -10.35 -9.42 -28.57
C ARG A 257 -10.89 -8.57 -27.42
N ILE A 258 -10.12 -8.42 -26.33
CA ILE A 258 -10.58 -7.65 -25.15
C ILE A 258 -10.66 -6.15 -25.47
N GLU A 259 -9.79 -5.62 -26.31
CA GLU A 259 -9.83 -4.23 -26.76
C GLU A 259 -11.07 -3.87 -27.59
N LYS A 260 -11.77 -4.85 -28.16
CA LYS A 260 -13.05 -4.63 -28.87
C LYS A 260 -14.21 -4.32 -27.94
N GLY A 261 -14.06 -4.54 -26.65
CA GLY A 261 -15.07 -4.25 -25.61
C GLY A 261 -15.05 -5.27 -24.47
N PRO A 262 -15.85 -5.02 -23.44
CA PRO A 262 -15.86 -5.86 -22.26
C PRO A 262 -16.33 -7.31 -22.55
N VAL A 263 -15.72 -8.24 -21.84
CA VAL A 263 -16.12 -9.65 -21.87
C VAL A 263 -16.96 -9.96 -20.63
N ARG A 264 -18.20 -10.46 -20.84
CA ARG A 264 -19.03 -10.90 -19.72
C ARG A 264 -18.57 -12.27 -19.22
N VAL A 265 -18.31 -12.35 -17.91
CA VAL A 265 -17.83 -13.57 -17.24
C VAL A 265 -18.65 -13.80 -15.98
N THR A 266 -18.99 -15.08 -15.70
CA THR A 266 -19.66 -15.47 -14.45
C THR A 266 -18.60 -15.91 -13.44
N VAL A 267 -18.37 -15.12 -12.39
CA VAL A 267 -17.40 -15.42 -11.32
C VAL A 267 -18.11 -15.91 -10.06
N LYS A 268 -17.38 -16.64 -9.22
CA LYS A 268 -17.84 -16.95 -7.87
C LYS A 268 -17.48 -15.78 -6.95
N ASP A 269 -18.50 -15.05 -6.47
CA ASP A 269 -18.31 -13.93 -5.56
C ASP A 269 -17.55 -14.38 -4.29
N PRO A 270 -16.30 -13.92 -4.03
CA PRO A 270 -15.52 -14.38 -2.90
C PRO A 270 -16.10 -13.96 -1.54
N ARG A 271 -17.03 -12.99 -1.51
CA ARG A 271 -17.67 -12.50 -0.29
C ARG A 271 -18.78 -13.45 0.22
N ASN A 272 -19.44 -14.18 -0.67
CA ASN A 272 -20.63 -14.97 -0.32
C ASN A 272 -20.77 -16.30 -1.08
N GLY A 273 -19.89 -16.59 -2.05
CA GLY A 273 -19.85 -17.82 -2.84
C GLY A 273 -20.87 -17.92 -3.96
N LYS A 274 -21.67 -16.88 -4.24
CA LYS A 274 -22.69 -16.89 -5.30
C LYS A 274 -22.08 -16.68 -6.69
N ALA A 275 -22.61 -17.39 -7.68
CA ALA A 275 -22.30 -17.11 -9.08
C ALA A 275 -22.87 -15.74 -9.47
N THR A 276 -22.02 -14.86 -9.98
CA THR A 276 -22.35 -13.47 -10.28
C THR A 276 -21.71 -13.06 -11.60
N ASP A 277 -22.51 -12.48 -12.50
CA ASP A 277 -22.00 -11.97 -13.76
C ASP A 277 -21.32 -10.63 -13.55
N VAL A 278 -20.14 -10.48 -14.15
CA VAL A 278 -19.35 -9.24 -14.20
C VAL A 278 -18.88 -8.98 -15.62
N ASN A 279 -18.58 -7.73 -15.93
CA ASN A 279 -17.90 -7.35 -17.15
C ASN A 279 -16.41 -7.16 -16.83
N LEU A 280 -15.57 -7.90 -17.54
CA LEU A 280 -14.12 -7.69 -17.56
C LEU A 280 -13.83 -6.66 -18.65
N GLU A 281 -13.47 -5.46 -18.23
CA GLU A 281 -13.06 -4.37 -19.13
C GLU A 281 -11.59 -4.54 -19.57
N PRO A 282 -11.13 -3.87 -20.66
CA PRO A 282 -9.71 -3.89 -21.05
C PRO A 282 -8.76 -3.49 -19.90
N ASP A 283 -9.09 -2.43 -19.15
CA ASP A 283 -8.32 -1.98 -17.98
C ASP A 283 -8.18 -3.10 -16.92
N ASP A 284 -9.27 -3.85 -16.66
CA ASP A 284 -9.31 -4.92 -15.66
C ASP A 284 -8.49 -6.14 -16.10
N PHE A 285 -8.57 -6.50 -17.38
CA PHE A 285 -7.74 -7.56 -17.97
C PHE A 285 -6.25 -7.21 -17.86
N ALA A 286 -5.86 -6.01 -18.30
CA ALA A 286 -4.48 -5.55 -18.25
C ALA A 286 -3.93 -5.56 -16.81
N GLU A 287 -4.73 -5.07 -15.85
CA GLU A 287 -4.36 -5.07 -14.43
C GLU A 287 -4.30 -6.48 -13.81
N SER A 288 -5.18 -7.40 -14.23
CA SER A 288 -5.12 -8.79 -13.77
C SER A 288 -3.86 -9.50 -14.26
N LEU A 289 -3.52 -9.35 -15.54
CA LEU A 289 -2.29 -9.89 -16.12
C LEU A 289 -1.04 -9.30 -15.43
N ARG A 290 -1.00 -7.98 -15.25
CA ARG A 290 0.06 -7.32 -14.48
C ARG A 290 0.16 -7.87 -13.06
N GLY A 291 -0.96 -8.04 -12.37
CA GLY A 291 -1.00 -8.59 -11.01
C GLY A 291 -0.47 -10.03 -10.92
N MET A 292 -0.77 -10.88 -11.92
CA MET A 292 -0.28 -12.25 -11.99
C MET A 292 1.25 -12.32 -12.09
N ILE A 293 1.88 -11.36 -12.78
CA ILE A 293 3.35 -11.28 -12.93
C ILE A 293 4.05 -11.07 -11.56
N TYR A 294 3.38 -10.49 -10.56
CA TYR A 294 3.93 -10.32 -9.21
C TYR A 294 3.99 -11.62 -8.38
N LYS A 295 3.22 -12.65 -8.75
CA LYS A 295 3.13 -13.90 -7.97
C LYS A 295 3.71 -15.06 -8.79
N PRO A 296 4.81 -15.71 -8.35
CA PRO A 296 5.48 -16.75 -9.14
C PRO A 296 4.56 -17.87 -9.62
N ASP A 297 3.61 -18.32 -8.79
CA ASP A 297 2.69 -19.40 -9.17
C ASP A 297 1.65 -18.94 -10.21
N ALA A 298 1.11 -17.72 -10.07
CA ALA A 298 0.21 -17.13 -11.05
C ALA A 298 0.96 -16.85 -12.37
N MET A 299 2.19 -16.36 -12.30
CA MET A 299 3.03 -16.07 -13.46
C MET A 299 3.29 -17.33 -14.31
N ARG A 300 3.55 -18.48 -13.67
CA ARG A 300 3.74 -19.76 -14.38
C ARG A 300 2.49 -20.22 -15.16
N SER A 301 1.31 -19.78 -14.75
CA SER A 301 0.05 -20.13 -15.40
C SER A 301 -0.26 -19.27 -16.63
N ILE A 302 0.43 -18.15 -16.84
CA ILE A 302 0.14 -17.19 -17.91
C ILE A 302 0.08 -17.81 -19.29
N PRO A 303 1.01 -18.70 -19.74
CA PRO A 303 0.92 -19.32 -21.07
C PRO A 303 -0.40 -20.06 -21.28
N LEU A 304 -0.84 -20.88 -20.32
CA LEU A 304 -2.10 -21.61 -20.38
C LEU A 304 -3.31 -20.64 -20.40
N LEU A 305 -3.27 -19.58 -19.58
CA LEU A 305 -4.38 -18.65 -19.46
C LEU A 305 -4.55 -17.78 -20.71
N VAL A 306 -3.43 -17.36 -21.32
CA VAL A 306 -3.44 -16.66 -22.61
C VAL A 306 -3.99 -17.55 -23.71
N HIS A 307 -3.55 -18.81 -23.80
CA HIS A 307 -4.05 -19.76 -24.76
C HIS A 307 -5.58 -19.96 -24.65
N LYS A 308 -6.12 -20.10 -23.42
CA LYS A 308 -7.55 -20.18 -23.17
C LYS A 308 -8.30 -18.91 -23.58
N ALA A 309 -7.75 -17.73 -23.26
CA ALA A 309 -8.36 -16.44 -23.56
C ALA A 309 -8.38 -16.15 -25.06
N ALA A 310 -7.40 -16.62 -25.83
CA ALA A 310 -7.43 -16.59 -27.30
C ALA A 310 -8.65 -17.33 -27.84
N GLY A 311 -9.06 -18.44 -27.18
CA GLY A 311 -10.31 -19.16 -27.43
C GLY A 311 -11.57 -18.48 -26.86
N GLY A 312 -11.45 -17.39 -26.14
CA GLY A 312 -12.56 -16.63 -25.52
C GLY A 312 -12.81 -16.92 -24.04
N ASP A 313 -12.01 -17.75 -23.39
CA ASP A 313 -12.14 -18.07 -21.96
C ASP A 313 -11.28 -17.10 -21.11
N TYR A 314 -11.91 -16.03 -20.61
CA TYR A 314 -11.29 -15.03 -19.72
C TYR A 314 -11.55 -15.28 -18.24
N GLN A 315 -12.10 -16.44 -17.86
CA GLN A 315 -12.54 -16.73 -16.49
C GLN A 315 -11.46 -16.47 -15.45
N ALA A 316 -10.24 -16.97 -15.68
CA ALA A 316 -9.16 -16.87 -14.71
C ALA A 316 -8.69 -15.42 -14.47
N PHE A 317 -8.77 -14.56 -15.47
CA PHE A 317 -8.42 -13.15 -15.34
C PHE A 317 -9.46 -12.41 -14.49
N ALA A 318 -10.76 -12.67 -14.72
CA ALA A 318 -11.84 -12.08 -13.93
C ALA A 318 -11.80 -12.57 -12.46
N ASP A 319 -11.60 -13.87 -12.24
CA ASP A 319 -11.48 -14.45 -10.89
C ASP A 319 -10.28 -13.86 -10.13
N TYR A 320 -9.13 -13.72 -10.80
CA TYR A 320 -7.94 -13.13 -10.21
C TYR A 320 -8.17 -11.66 -9.82
N GLN A 321 -8.74 -10.87 -10.73
CA GLN A 321 -8.99 -9.44 -10.51
C GLN A 321 -9.94 -9.22 -9.33
N ILE A 322 -11.07 -9.91 -9.31
CA ILE A 322 -12.06 -9.83 -8.23
C ILE A 322 -11.46 -10.29 -6.89
N GLY A 323 -10.82 -11.45 -6.88
CA GLY A 323 -10.22 -12.01 -5.66
C GLY A 323 -9.22 -11.04 -5.03
N ARG A 324 -8.31 -10.51 -5.85
CA ARG A 324 -7.31 -9.52 -5.43
C ARG A 324 -7.96 -8.23 -4.91
N ASN A 325 -8.91 -7.66 -5.64
CA ASN A 325 -9.49 -6.37 -5.26
C ASN A 325 -10.40 -6.49 -4.03
N VAL A 326 -11.07 -7.63 -3.82
CA VAL A 326 -11.79 -7.91 -2.56
C VAL A 326 -10.81 -8.04 -1.38
N GLU A 327 -9.67 -8.72 -1.57
CA GLU A 327 -8.62 -8.85 -0.54
C GLU A 327 -8.04 -7.48 -0.16
N PHE A 328 -7.75 -6.63 -1.15
CA PHE A 328 -7.14 -5.33 -0.93
C PHE A 328 -8.10 -4.23 -0.48
N ASN A 329 -9.42 -4.43 -0.62
CA ASN A 329 -10.42 -3.42 -0.28
C ASN A 329 -10.31 -2.86 1.15
N ASP A 330 -9.94 -3.71 2.11
CA ASP A 330 -9.78 -3.33 3.52
C ASP A 330 -8.29 -3.22 3.91
N ALA A 331 -7.35 -3.68 3.08
CA ALA A 331 -5.93 -3.76 3.41
C ALA A 331 -5.16 -2.48 3.06
N ILE A 332 -5.57 -1.79 2.01
CA ILE A 332 -4.91 -0.57 1.52
C ILE A 332 -5.71 0.66 1.95
N ALA A 333 -5.04 1.64 2.53
CA ALA A 333 -5.61 2.96 2.79
C ALA A 333 -5.53 3.80 1.50
N ASP A 334 -6.58 3.76 0.68
CA ASP A 334 -6.61 4.43 -0.64
C ASP A 334 -6.38 5.93 -0.53
N GLY A 335 -6.88 6.59 0.51
CA GLY A 335 -6.65 8.02 0.74
C GLY A 335 -5.17 8.33 0.98
N MET A 336 -4.45 7.47 1.71
CA MET A 336 -2.99 7.59 1.86
C MET A 336 -2.28 7.30 0.55
N TYR A 337 -2.72 6.26 -0.18
CA TYR A 337 -2.19 5.94 -1.50
C TYR A 337 -2.26 7.16 -2.44
N PHE A 338 -3.43 7.81 -2.51
CA PHE A 338 -3.64 8.97 -3.37
C PHE A 338 -2.91 10.22 -2.85
N ALA A 339 -2.87 10.46 -1.54
CA ALA A 339 -2.11 11.59 -0.98
C ALA A 339 -0.64 11.54 -1.39
N VAL A 340 -0.03 10.35 -1.31
CA VAL A 340 1.36 10.13 -1.74
C VAL A 340 1.49 10.19 -3.25
N THR A 341 0.76 9.37 -3.98
CA THR A 341 1.00 9.22 -5.43
C THR A 341 0.63 10.47 -6.22
N CYS A 342 -0.44 11.18 -5.85
CA CYS A 342 -0.79 12.43 -6.52
C CYS A 342 0.24 13.52 -6.28
N THR A 343 0.76 13.63 -5.05
CA THR A 343 1.71 14.69 -4.69
C THR A 343 3.14 14.36 -5.10
N GLU A 344 3.57 13.11 -4.94
CA GLU A 344 4.98 12.74 -5.10
C GLU A 344 5.31 12.17 -6.49
N ASP A 345 4.31 11.72 -7.26
CA ASP A 345 4.49 11.03 -8.53
C ASP A 345 3.77 11.69 -9.71
N ILE A 346 2.45 11.78 -9.65
CA ILE A 346 1.60 12.16 -10.81
C ILE A 346 1.90 13.56 -11.32
N ASP A 347 2.23 14.51 -10.45
CA ASP A 347 2.64 15.87 -10.85
C ASP A 347 3.90 15.91 -11.72
N ARG A 348 4.68 14.81 -11.75
CA ARG A 348 5.91 14.65 -12.54
C ARG A 348 5.70 13.86 -13.83
N ILE A 349 4.45 13.44 -14.10
CA ILE A 349 4.08 12.62 -15.26
C ILE A 349 3.23 13.47 -16.20
N ASN A 350 3.57 13.48 -17.49
CA ASN A 350 2.73 14.10 -18.50
C ASN A 350 2.15 13.06 -19.47
N PRO A 351 1.03 13.38 -20.19
CA PRO A 351 0.38 12.45 -21.11
C PRO A 351 1.29 11.93 -22.24
N GLN A 352 2.25 12.73 -22.70
CA GLN A 352 3.20 12.31 -23.75
C GLN A 352 4.14 11.21 -23.23
N GLN A 353 4.59 11.31 -21.98
CA GLN A 353 5.40 10.25 -21.35
C GLN A 353 4.59 8.98 -21.16
N VAL A 354 3.33 9.07 -20.74
CA VAL A 354 2.42 7.92 -20.61
C VAL A 354 2.25 7.22 -21.94
N HIS A 355 1.93 7.99 -22.99
CA HIS A 355 1.78 7.44 -24.35
C HIS A 355 3.08 6.75 -24.82
N ALA A 356 4.22 7.43 -24.70
CA ALA A 356 5.51 6.87 -25.14
C ALA A 356 5.89 5.57 -24.43
N ASN A 357 5.55 5.41 -23.13
CA ASN A 357 5.80 4.20 -22.35
C ASN A 357 4.74 3.12 -22.59
N GLY A 358 3.53 3.49 -23.03
CA GLY A 358 2.43 2.55 -23.27
C GLY A 358 2.43 1.88 -24.63
N VAL A 359 3.00 2.53 -25.65
CA VAL A 359 3.00 2.02 -27.02
C VAL A 359 3.65 0.64 -27.10
N GLY A 360 2.93 -0.33 -27.69
CA GLY A 360 3.41 -1.71 -27.88
C GLY A 360 3.45 -2.55 -26.62
N THR A 361 2.75 -2.13 -25.56
CA THR A 361 2.61 -2.88 -24.33
C THR A 361 1.15 -3.22 -24.05
N PHE A 362 0.86 -4.35 -23.36
CA PHE A 362 -0.51 -4.72 -23.02
C PHE A 362 -1.14 -3.78 -21.98
N LEU A 363 -0.32 -3.17 -21.14
CA LEU A 363 -0.80 -2.28 -20.10
C LEU A 363 -1.12 -0.88 -20.65
N ALA A 364 -0.57 -0.51 -21.81
CA ALA A 364 -0.82 0.79 -22.46
C ALA A 364 -0.90 1.95 -21.43
N ASP A 365 -2.00 2.67 -21.38
CA ASP A 365 -2.27 3.70 -20.38
C ASP A 365 -3.23 3.23 -19.27
N HIS A 366 -3.68 1.96 -19.28
CA HIS A 366 -4.69 1.40 -18.38
C HIS A 366 -4.40 1.61 -16.90
N ARG A 367 -3.13 1.75 -16.52
CA ARG A 367 -2.73 2.05 -15.15
C ARG A 367 -2.48 3.53 -14.90
N ALA A 368 -1.84 4.23 -15.83
CA ALA A 368 -1.46 5.63 -15.63
C ALA A 368 -2.66 6.58 -15.77
N ARG A 369 -3.53 6.37 -16.75
CA ARG A 369 -4.71 7.19 -16.99
C ARG A 369 -5.64 7.28 -15.79
N PRO A 370 -6.11 6.15 -15.17
CA PRO A 370 -6.97 6.23 -13.98
C PRO A 370 -6.31 6.93 -12.80
N HIS A 371 -4.98 6.80 -12.62
CA HIS A 371 -4.26 7.55 -11.59
C HIS A 371 -4.29 9.05 -11.84
N MET A 372 -3.98 9.48 -13.06
CA MET A 372 -4.03 10.89 -13.43
C MET A 372 -5.43 11.48 -13.26
N GLU A 373 -6.46 10.71 -13.60
CA GLU A 373 -7.86 11.12 -13.40
C GLU A 373 -8.23 11.20 -11.91
N GLY A 374 -7.86 10.21 -11.12
CA GLY A 374 -8.10 10.17 -9.68
C GLY A 374 -7.40 11.29 -8.93
N CYS A 375 -6.24 11.73 -9.42
CA CYS A 375 -5.50 12.84 -8.82
C CYS A 375 -6.06 14.22 -9.16
N LYS A 376 -6.96 14.35 -10.14
CA LYS A 376 -7.59 15.63 -10.46
C LYS A 376 -8.32 16.19 -9.23
N GLY A 377 -7.83 17.33 -8.75
CA GLY A 377 -8.37 18.01 -7.57
C GLY A 377 -7.92 17.43 -6.23
N TRP A 378 -7.05 16.41 -6.18
CA TRP A 378 -6.43 15.98 -4.93
C TRP A 378 -5.51 17.10 -4.39
N PRO A 379 -5.52 17.39 -3.07
CA PRO A 379 -4.74 18.49 -2.53
C PRO A 379 -3.24 18.15 -2.53
N CYS A 380 -2.46 18.89 -3.31
CA CYS A 380 -1.00 18.76 -3.40
C CYS A 380 -0.29 19.93 -2.71
N LEU A 381 0.76 19.66 -1.94
CA LEU A 381 1.56 20.70 -1.25
C LEU A 381 2.76 21.22 -2.06
N LEU A 382 3.17 20.54 -3.12
CA LEU A 382 4.45 20.83 -3.80
C LEU A 382 4.59 22.25 -4.37
N TYR A 383 3.50 23.00 -4.52
CA TYR A 383 3.51 24.36 -5.07
C TYR A 383 3.51 25.49 -4.05
N THR A 384 3.47 25.22 -2.73
CA THR A 384 3.31 26.28 -1.72
C THR A 384 4.58 26.68 -0.99
N SER A 385 5.69 25.94 -1.12
CA SER A 385 7.01 26.39 -0.64
C SER A 385 8.12 25.50 -1.20
N PRO A 386 9.13 26.04 -1.92
CA PRO A 386 10.36 25.29 -2.16
C PRO A 386 10.99 24.99 -0.81
N SER A 387 11.19 23.72 -0.50
CA SER A 387 11.97 23.34 0.68
C SER A 387 13.39 23.90 0.54
N PRO A 388 13.93 24.60 1.55
CA PRO A 388 15.33 25.06 1.53
C PRO A 388 16.36 23.92 1.42
N ARG A 389 15.91 22.67 1.34
CA ARG A 389 16.76 21.47 1.28
C ARG A 389 16.86 20.84 -0.12
N ASP A 390 16.23 21.45 -1.13
CA ASP A 390 16.26 20.98 -2.51
C ASP A 390 17.22 21.77 -3.41
N SER A 391 18.10 22.62 -2.78
CA SER A 391 19.20 23.34 -3.43
C SER A 391 20.53 22.66 -3.18
#